data_5cc916d02c418fbc548dd77ea1b34779
#
_entry.id   5cc916d02c418fbc548dd77ea1b34779
#
_cell.length_a   1.000
_cell.length_b   1.000
_cell.length_c   1.000
_cell.angle_alpha   90.00
_cell.angle_beta   90.00
_cell.angle_gamma   90.00
#
_symmetry.space_group_name_H-M   'P 1'
#
loop_
_entity.id
_entity.type
_entity.pdbx_description
1 polymer ?
#
loop_
_entity_poly.entity_id
_entity_poly.type
_entity_poly.pdbx_seq_one_letter_code
_entity_poly.pdbx_strand_id
1 'polypeptide(L)'
;SNMFLQLQTTEDKIRMATKSLKQDYQNTKTLTAKAKTEKEKLDQAAAKKKSKLASYQKQLASDKELLAWFEAEEKRQEEMDLASAKDGNADNTTSKAQSEKNMTGSTASKNTTSKATTESKKETTTTTSPATTVSSGNLSWPVPSCHSISSGYGYRIHPVTGVRKLHAGIDIPCSTGTTIVAAASGTVVDAGYNAYNGNYLKISHGNGLETMYLHCSKLLVSSGARVSGGQTIAKSGATGMVSGAHLHFVVKKNGNYVNPQNYL
;
A
#
# COMPACT_ATOMS: atom_id res chain seq x y z
N SER A 1 -45.18 70.56 42.02
CA SER A 1 -45.59 69.36 41.25
C SER A 1 -44.64 69.05 40.06
N ASN A 2 -44.09 70.09 39.37
CA ASN A 2 -43.31 69.88 38.15
C ASN A 2 -41.93 69.25 38.42
N MET A 3 -41.26 69.61 39.51
CA MET A 3 -39.92 69.09 39.91
C MET A 3 -39.95 67.59 40.31
N PHE A 4 -41.03 67.20 40.98
CA PHE A 4 -41.18 65.76 41.35
C PHE A 4 -41.41 64.90 40.12
N LEU A 5 -42.18 65.37 39.13
CA LEU A 5 -42.39 64.62 37.87
C LEU A 5 -41.08 64.52 37.05
N GLN A 6 -40.25 65.57 37.07
CA GLN A 6 -38.92 65.54 36.42
C GLN A 6 -37.91 64.56 37.10
N LEU A 7 -37.96 64.50 38.44
CA LEU A 7 -37.16 63.55 39.19
C LEU A 7 -37.56 62.12 38.83
N GLN A 8 -38.84 61.83 38.81
CA GLN A 8 -39.38 60.52 38.53
C GLN A 8 -39.05 60.06 37.10
N THR A 9 -39.14 60.93 36.10
CA THR A 9 -38.73 60.65 34.71
C THR A 9 -37.19 60.41 34.57
N THR A 10 -36.39 61.09 35.39
CA THR A 10 -34.95 60.92 35.39
C THR A 10 -34.57 59.61 36.02
N GLU A 11 -35.22 59.22 37.13
CA GLU A 11 -34.97 57.87 37.75
C GLU A 11 -35.36 56.73 36.81
N ASP A 12 -36.46 56.83 36.09
CA ASP A 12 -36.90 55.85 35.11
C ASP A 12 -35.88 55.71 33.94
N LYS A 13 -35.36 56.85 33.45
CA LYS A 13 -34.34 56.86 32.43
C LYS A 13 -33.03 56.19 32.91
N ILE A 14 -32.55 56.47 34.14
CA ILE A 14 -31.40 55.87 34.75
C ILE A 14 -31.63 54.39 34.93
N ARG A 15 -32.76 53.93 35.37
CA ARG A 15 -33.15 52.56 35.55
C ARG A 15 -33.14 51.80 34.21
N MET A 16 -33.67 52.38 33.15
CA MET A 16 -33.67 51.81 31.80
C MET A 16 -32.25 51.71 31.24
N ALA A 17 -31.44 52.75 31.36
CA ALA A 17 -30.03 52.75 30.94
C ALA A 17 -29.19 51.71 31.68
N THR A 18 -29.38 51.58 32.99
CA THR A 18 -28.70 50.56 33.82
C THR A 18 -29.08 49.13 33.39
N LYS A 19 -30.37 48.93 33.07
CA LYS A 19 -30.86 47.63 32.57
C LYS A 19 -30.22 47.27 31.19
N SER A 20 -30.17 48.23 30.28
CA SER A 20 -29.57 48.10 28.96
C SER A 20 -28.08 47.79 29.10
N LEU A 21 -27.34 48.54 29.89
CA LEU A 21 -25.89 48.33 30.13
C LEU A 21 -25.59 46.96 30.70
N LYS A 22 -26.41 46.47 31.63
CA LYS A 22 -26.31 45.13 32.18
C LYS A 22 -26.51 44.04 31.11
N GLN A 23 -27.48 44.26 30.21
CA GLN A 23 -27.75 43.36 29.08
C GLN A 23 -26.55 43.34 28.10
N ASP A 24 -26.03 44.52 27.74
CA ASP A 24 -24.89 44.66 26.84
C ASP A 24 -23.61 44.00 27.41
N TYR A 25 -23.40 44.15 28.73
CA TYR A 25 -22.32 43.45 29.41
C TYR A 25 -22.44 41.93 29.30
N GLN A 26 -23.61 41.35 29.51
CA GLN A 26 -23.85 39.91 29.36
C GLN A 26 -23.68 39.45 27.91
N ASN A 27 -24.16 40.21 26.95
CA ASN A 27 -24.00 39.95 25.53
C ASN A 27 -22.51 39.92 25.15
N THR A 28 -21.75 40.92 25.61
CA THR A 28 -20.29 41.01 25.35
C THR A 28 -19.53 39.81 25.95
N LYS A 29 -19.89 39.43 27.19
CA LYS A 29 -19.31 38.24 27.85
C LYS A 29 -19.59 36.95 27.06
N THR A 30 -20.82 36.80 26.56
CA THR A 30 -21.19 35.63 25.76
C THR A 30 -20.44 35.58 24.41
N LEU A 31 -20.32 36.75 23.73
CA LEU A 31 -19.58 36.86 22.47
C LEU A 31 -18.08 36.53 22.66
N THR A 32 -17.50 37.04 23.74
CA THR A 32 -16.10 36.75 24.08
C THR A 32 -15.87 35.26 24.31
N ALA A 33 -16.77 34.58 25.01
CA ALA A 33 -16.69 33.12 25.21
C ALA A 33 -16.82 32.35 23.89
N LYS A 34 -17.78 32.76 23.01
CA LYS A 34 -17.90 32.15 21.68
C LYS A 34 -16.66 32.36 20.83
N ALA A 35 -16.08 33.57 20.80
CA ALA A 35 -14.89 33.90 20.05
C ALA A 35 -13.68 33.03 20.52
N LYS A 36 -13.54 32.80 21.84
CA LYS A 36 -12.51 31.92 22.38
C LYS A 36 -12.67 30.48 21.89
N THR A 37 -13.88 29.94 21.93
CA THR A 37 -14.17 28.58 21.46
C THR A 37 -13.90 28.42 19.97
N GLU A 38 -14.27 29.40 19.14
CA GLU A 38 -13.99 29.38 17.70
C GLU A 38 -12.49 29.44 17.40
N LYS A 39 -11.73 30.24 18.15
CA LYS A 39 -10.29 30.30 18.05
C LYS A 39 -9.65 28.95 18.36
N GLU A 40 -10.07 28.29 19.44
CA GLU A 40 -9.56 26.96 19.81
C GLU A 40 -9.84 25.92 18.71
N LYS A 41 -11.03 25.94 18.11
CA LYS A 41 -11.35 25.06 16.97
C LYS A 41 -10.47 25.34 15.74
N LEU A 42 -10.21 26.62 15.46
CA LEU A 42 -9.34 27.02 14.34
C LEU A 42 -7.91 26.57 14.56
N ASP A 43 -7.37 26.73 15.77
CA ASP A 43 -6.03 26.31 16.12
C ASP A 43 -5.88 24.77 16.01
N GLN A 44 -6.88 24.00 16.45
CA GLN A 44 -6.92 22.54 16.27
C GLN A 44 -6.96 22.15 14.79
N ALA A 45 -7.77 22.84 13.98
CA ALA A 45 -7.84 22.58 12.53
C ALA A 45 -6.52 22.89 11.82
N ALA A 46 -5.85 23.98 12.22
CA ALA A 46 -4.53 24.36 11.71
C ALA A 46 -3.46 23.32 12.06
N ALA A 47 -3.46 22.82 13.30
CA ALA A 47 -2.54 21.77 13.75
C ALA A 47 -2.74 20.47 12.96
N LYS A 48 -4.00 20.04 12.73
CA LYS A 48 -4.32 18.88 11.89
C LYS A 48 -3.85 19.04 10.44
N LYS A 49 -4.05 20.23 9.85
CA LYS A 49 -3.55 20.52 8.49
C LYS A 49 -2.03 20.48 8.42
N LYS A 50 -1.33 21.04 9.42
CA LYS A 50 0.14 21.01 9.47
C LYS A 50 0.68 19.58 9.58
N SER A 51 0.06 18.73 10.39
CA SER A 51 0.42 17.31 10.49
C SER A 51 0.23 16.56 9.16
N LYS A 52 -0.91 16.78 8.47
CA LYS A 52 -1.14 16.20 7.14
C LYS A 52 -0.13 16.69 6.10
N LEU A 53 0.21 17.98 6.12
CA LEU A 53 1.22 18.52 5.19
C LEU A 53 2.58 17.86 5.41
N ALA A 54 3.01 17.66 6.65
CA ALA A 54 4.26 16.98 6.96
C ALA A 54 4.26 15.53 6.47
N SER A 55 3.13 14.81 6.60
CA SER A 55 3.00 13.45 6.07
C SER A 55 3.11 13.42 4.54
N TYR A 56 2.48 14.35 3.84
CA TYR A 56 2.57 14.46 2.37
C TYR A 56 3.98 14.82 1.90
N GLN A 57 4.71 15.68 2.63
CA GLN A 57 6.10 16.01 2.31
C GLN A 57 7.02 14.79 2.44
N LYS A 58 6.83 13.99 3.50
CA LYS A 58 7.56 12.73 3.67
C LYS A 58 7.26 11.74 2.55
N GLN A 59 6.00 11.63 2.14
CA GLN A 59 5.57 10.77 1.04
C GLN A 59 6.18 11.21 -0.30
N LEU A 60 6.19 12.52 -0.58
CA LEU A 60 6.80 13.06 -1.80
C LEU A 60 8.32 12.79 -1.87
N ALA A 61 9.02 12.82 -0.73
CA ALA A 61 10.43 12.45 -0.67
C ALA A 61 10.65 10.98 -1.03
N SER A 62 9.83 10.08 -0.47
CA SER A 62 9.87 8.65 -0.81
C SER A 62 9.54 8.37 -2.28
N ASP A 63 8.57 9.08 -2.84
CA ASP A 63 8.20 8.93 -4.26
C ASP A 63 9.30 9.41 -5.21
N LYS A 64 10.05 10.45 -4.82
CA LYS A 64 11.23 10.94 -5.57
C LYS A 64 12.39 9.95 -5.51
N GLU A 65 12.67 9.33 -4.37
CA GLU A 65 13.70 8.29 -4.25
C GLU A 65 13.36 7.08 -5.12
N LEU A 66 12.09 6.68 -5.13
CA LEU A 66 11.60 5.59 -5.98
C LEU A 66 11.76 5.92 -7.47
N LEU A 67 11.43 7.16 -7.87
CA LEU A 67 11.58 7.61 -9.25
C LEU A 67 13.05 7.62 -9.68
N ALA A 68 13.94 8.17 -8.85
CA ALA A 68 15.37 8.18 -9.12
C ALA A 68 15.97 6.76 -9.20
N TRP A 69 15.47 5.84 -8.38
CA TRP A 69 15.87 4.44 -8.47
C TRP A 69 15.41 3.81 -9.81
N PHE A 70 14.19 4.08 -10.27
CA PHE A 70 13.70 3.58 -11.56
C PHE A 70 14.54 4.12 -12.73
N GLU A 71 14.88 5.40 -12.71
CA GLU A 71 15.72 6.02 -13.73
C GLU A 71 17.15 5.42 -13.76
N ALA A 72 17.72 5.17 -12.58
CA ALA A 72 19.03 4.53 -12.47
C ALA A 72 19.02 3.07 -12.95
N GLU A 73 17.95 2.32 -12.66
CA GLU A 73 17.78 0.94 -13.11
C GLU A 73 17.58 0.85 -14.62
N GLU A 74 16.81 1.76 -15.20
CA GLU A 74 16.61 1.86 -16.65
C GLU A 74 17.94 2.08 -17.38
N LYS A 75 18.74 3.01 -16.88
CA LYS A 75 20.08 3.29 -17.44
C LYS A 75 21.03 2.09 -17.32
N ARG A 76 21.02 1.39 -16.18
CA ARG A 76 21.84 0.20 -15.98
C ARG A 76 21.45 -0.93 -16.95
N GLN A 77 20.15 -1.09 -17.21
CA GLN A 77 19.68 -2.10 -18.15
C GLN A 77 20.05 -1.76 -19.60
N GLU A 78 19.94 -0.49 -19.99
CA GLU A 78 20.40 -0.05 -21.31
C GLU A 78 21.91 -0.32 -21.52
N GLU A 79 22.72 -0.09 -20.51
CA GLU A 79 24.15 -0.38 -20.54
C GLU A 79 24.42 -1.90 -20.69
N MET A 80 23.66 -2.76 -20.01
CA MET A 80 23.77 -4.21 -20.11
C MET A 80 23.31 -4.73 -21.48
N ASP A 81 22.21 -4.22 -22.01
CA ASP A 81 21.70 -4.58 -23.34
C ASP A 81 22.68 -4.18 -24.44
N LEU A 82 23.34 -3.03 -24.27
CA LEU A 82 24.39 -2.56 -25.20
C LEU A 82 25.67 -3.42 -25.11
N ALA A 83 26.04 -3.88 -23.92
CA ALA A 83 27.16 -4.79 -23.71
C ALA A 83 26.88 -6.18 -24.34
N SER A 84 25.69 -6.71 -24.12
CA SER A 84 25.27 -8.01 -24.70
C SER A 84 25.19 -7.96 -26.24
N ALA A 85 24.83 -6.82 -26.81
CA ALA A 85 24.81 -6.64 -28.28
C ALA A 85 26.22 -6.59 -28.89
N LYS A 86 27.23 -6.18 -28.13
CA LYS A 86 28.65 -6.18 -28.57
C LYS A 86 29.28 -7.55 -28.52
N ASP A 87 28.93 -8.39 -27.55
CA ASP A 87 29.44 -9.74 -27.42
C ASP A 87 28.78 -10.74 -28.40
N GLY A 88 27.56 -10.46 -28.86
CA GLY A 88 26.80 -11.30 -29.81
C GLY A 88 27.28 -11.24 -31.27
N ASN A 89 28.26 -10.39 -31.61
CA ASN A 89 28.72 -10.23 -33.00
C ASN A 89 30.07 -10.93 -33.28
N ALA A 90 30.58 -11.82 -32.43
CA ALA A 90 31.87 -12.46 -32.57
C ALA A 90 31.83 -13.95 -32.92
N ASP A 91 30.68 -14.61 -33.07
CA ASP A 91 30.66 -16.02 -33.43
C ASP A 91 29.42 -16.42 -34.27
N ASN A 92 29.42 -16.04 -35.55
CA ASN A 92 28.54 -16.67 -36.53
C ASN A 92 29.19 -16.89 -37.88
N THR A 93 30.26 -17.69 -37.89
CA THR A 93 30.72 -18.41 -39.08
C THR A 93 31.16 -19.83 -38.65
N THR A 94 30.34 -20.77 -38.99
CA THR A 94 30.54 -22.19 -39.11
C THR A 94 29.56 -23.03 -38.28
N SER A 95 28.50 -23.48 -38.90
CA SER A 95 28.07 -24.88 -38.97
C SER A 95 26.65 -25.00 -39.45
N LYS A 96 26.54 -25.09 -40.76
CA LYS A 96 25.36 -25.65 -41.47
C LYS A 96 25.69 -27.15 -41.68
N ALA A 97 24.96 -28.03 -41.05
CA ALA A 97 24.53 -29.33 -41.60
C ALA A 97 24.07 -30.32 -40.52
N GLN A 98 22.96 -30.97 -40.85
CA GLN A 98 22.48 -32.25 -40.32
C GLN A 98 21.81 -32.23 -38.92
N SER A 99 20.61 -32.71 -38.71
CA SER A 99 19.87 -33.79 -39.37
C SER A 99 18.42 -33.80 -38.90
N GLU A 100 17.52 -33.92 -39.88
CA GLU A 100 16.14 -34.36 -39.63
C GLU A 100 16.09 -35.81 -39.18
N LYS A 101 15.03 -36.13 -38.46
CA LYS A 101 14.41 -37.44 -38.22
C LYS A 101 14.42 -37.90 -36.76
N ASN A 102 13.32 -37.88 -36.06
CA ASN A 102 12.48 -39.07 -35.96
C ASN A 102 11.15 -38.72 -35.24
N MET A 103 10.09 -39.16 -35.91
CA MET A 103 8.72 -39.26 -35.48
C MET A 103 8.52 -40.50 -34.56
N THR A 104 7.38 -40.42 -33.85
CA THR A 104 6.49 -41.51 -33.42
C THR A 104 6.58 -42.07 -32.02
N GLY A 105 5.40 -42.05 -31.38
CA GLY A 105 4.89 -43.17 -30.57
C GLY A 105 4.40 -42.74 -29.17
N SER A 106 3.16 -42.30 -29.04
CA SER A 106 2.01 -43.05 -28.51
C SER A 106 2.26 -43.80 -27.18
N THR A 107 1.59 -43.53 -26.11
CA THR A 107 0.35 -44.20 -25.66
C THR A 107 -0.03 -43.77 -24.22
N ALA A 108 -1.33 -43.72 -24.03
CA ALA A 108 -2.07 -43.47 -22.80
C ALA A 108 -1.98 -44.61 -21.76
N SER A 109 -2.21 -44.30 -20.48
CA SER A 109 -2.99 -45.09 -19.53
C SER A 109 -3.24 -44.30 -18.25
N LYS A 110 -4.41 -43.86 -18.00
CA LYS A 110 -5.55 -44.34 -17.20
C LYS A 110 -5.26 -44.62 -15.70
N ASN A 111 -5.99 -43.83 -14.92
CA ASN A 111 -6.81 -44.15 -13.73
C ASN A 111 -6.13 -44.74 -12.47
N THR A 112 -6.35 -44.12 -11.31
CA THR A 112 -7.36 -44.64 -10.38
C THR A 112 -7.65 -43.67 -9.23
N THR A 113 -8.91 -43.57 -8.94
CA THR A 113 -9.66 -42.94 -7.87
C THR A 113 -9.39 -43.59 -6.50
N SER A 114 -9.34 -42.79 -5.41
CA SER A 114 -9.88 -43.19 -4.10
C SER A 114 -10.05 -41.95 -3.21
N LYS A 115 -11.10 -41.68 -2.84
CA LYS A 115 -12.19 -41.36 -1.95
C LYS A 115 -11.93 -41.74 -0.48
N ALA A 116 -12.33 -40.81 0.38
CA ALA A 116 -12.93 -40.88 1.72
C ALA A 116 -12.14 -40.00 2.73
N THR A 117 -12.73 -39.05 3.34
CA THR A 117 -13.89 -38.88 4.23
C THR A 117 -13.42 -38.46 5.64
N THR A 118 -13.93 -37.30 6.12
CA THR A 118 -14.41 -36.93 7.47
C THR A 118 -13.37 -36.93 8.63
N GLU A 119 -13.21 -35.91 9.44
CA GLU A 119 -14.09 -35.21 10.35
C GLU A 119 -13.29 -34.13 11.16
N SER A 120 -13.98 -33.06 11.42
CA SER A 120 -13.99 -32.10 12.51
C SER A 120 -13.19 -32.42 13.79
N LYS A 121 -12.35 -31.45 14.25
CA LYS A 121 -12.42 -31.03 15.66
C LYS A 121 -11.77 -29.65 15.87
N LYS A 122 -12.52 -28.79 16.52
CA LYS A 122 -12.23 -27.51 17.12
C LYS A 122 -11.30 -27.72 18.31
N GLU A 123 -10.15 -26.97 18.33
CA GLU A 123 -9.55 -26.60 19.61
C GLU A 123 -8.70 -25.35 19.48
N THR A 124 -9.07 -24.40 20.31
CA THR A 124 -8.37 -23.13 20.58
C THR A 124 -7.17 -23.45 21.45
N THR A 125 -5.96 -23.10 21.01
CA THR A 125 -4.85 -22.92 21.95
C THR A 125 -3.89 -21.88 21.41
N THR A 126 -3.80 -20.80 22.16
CA THR A 126 -2.77 -19.78 22.10
C THR A 126 -1.42 -20.42 22.36
N THR A 127 -0.52 -20.43 21.38
CA THR A 127 0.87 -20.77 21.62
C THR A 127 1.76 -19.82 20.85
N THR A 128 2.45 -18.99 21.60
CA THR A 128 3.58 -18.16 21.17
C THR A 128 4.66 -19.08 20.63
N SER A 129 4.90 -19.08 19.32
CA SER A 129 6.00 -19.80 18.70
C SER A 129 7.05 -18.84 18.17
N PRO A 130 8.35 -19.16 18.31
CA PRO A 130 9.45 -18.25 17.99
C PRO A 130 9.52 -18.00 16.48
N ALA A 131 9.97 -16.80 16.11
CA ALA A 131 10.21 -16.37 14.74
C ALA A 131 11.16 -17.35 14.02
N THR A 132 10.61 -18.21 13.20
CA THR A 132 11.39 -19.01 12.24
C THR A 132 11.86 -18.04 11.17
N THR A 133 13.16 -17.74 11.16
CA THR A 133 13.83 -17.08 10.05
C THR A 133 13.67 -17.96 8.80
N VAL A 134 12.98 -17.42 7.80
CA VAL A 134 12.81 -18.14 6.53
C VAL A 134 14.17 -18.34 5.87
N SER A 135 14.53 -19.58 5.65
CA SER A 135 15.65 -19.95 4.78
C SER A 135 15.38 -19.39 3.37
N SER A 136 16.41 -18.82 2.77
CA SER A 136 16.37 -18.19 1.45
C SER A 136 15.69 -19.11 0.42
N GLY A 137 14.49 -18.75 -0.06
CA GLY A 137 13.95 -19.34 -1.26
C GLY A 137 12.50 -19.82 -1.32
N ASN A 138 11.71 -19.79 -0.25
CA ASN A 138 10.31 -20.25 -0.32
C ASN A 138 9.35 -19.25 0.30
N LEU A 139 8.87 -18.32 -0.53
CA LEU A 139 7.69 -17.50 -0.23
C LEU A 139 6.43 -18.30 -0.61
N SER A 140 5.41 -18.22 0.21
CA SER A 140 4.10 -18.76 -0.13
C SER A 140 3.36 -17.81 -1.07
N TRP A 141 2.53 -18.39 -1.94
CA TRP A 141 1.68 -17.61 -2.85
C TRP A 141 0.76 -16.65 -2.09
N PRO A 142 0.75 -15.33 -2.45
CA PRO A 142 0.11 -14.31 -1.61
C PRO A 142 -1.42 -14.21 -1.75
N VAL A 143 -2.02 -14.85 -2.76
CA VAL A 143 -3.48 -14.85 -3.01
C VAL A 143 -3.99 -16.27 -3.17
N PRO A 144 -4.37 -16.97 -2.09
CA PRO A 144 -4.71 -18.41 -2.12
C PRO A 144 -5.84 -18.79 -3.08
N SER A 145 -6.72 -17.85 -3.42
CA SER A 145 -7.86 -18.08 -4.33
C SER A 145 -7.60 -17.73 -5.79
N CYS A 146 -6.45 -17.14 -6.13
CA CYS A 146 -6.11 -16.69 -7.49
C CYS A 146 -4.65 -17.05 -7.79
N HIS A 147 -4.41 -17.93 -8.75
CA HIS A 147 -3.06 -18.45 -9.07
C HIS A 147 -2.54 -18.03 -10.46
N SER A 148 -3.30 -17.21 -11.21
CA SER A 148 -2.87 -16.70 -12.51
C SER A 148 -2.03 -15.43 -12.36
N ILE A 149 -1.12 -15.21 -13.30
CA ILE A 149 -0.34 -13.98 -13.45
C ILE A 149 -0.79 -13.31 -14.75
N SER A 150 -1.29 -12.09 -14.67
CA SER A 150 -1.66 -11.30 -15.85
C SER A 150 -0.50 -10.51 -16.44
N SER A 151 0.50 -10.17 -15.61
CA SER A 151 1.72 -9.50 -16.04
C SER A 151 2.91 -9.94 -15.19
N GLY A 152 3.98 -10.38 -15.85
CA GLY A 152 5.22 -10.83 -15.20
C GLY A 152 6.16 -9.68 -14.87
N TYR A 153 7.24 -10.01 -14.15
CA TYR A 153 8.37 -9.12 -13.88
C TYR A 153 9.14 -8.83 -15.19
N GLY A 154 9.60 -7.60 -15.37
CA GLY A 154 10.44 -7.21 -16.49
C GLY A 154 9.96 -5.95 -17.21
N TYR A 155 10.70 -5.53 -18.24
CA TYR A 155 10.35 -4.33 -19.01
C TYR A 155 9.13 -4.56 -19.88
N ARG A 156 8.14 -3.68 -19.74
CA ARG A 156 6.91 -3.68 -20.54
C ARG A 156 6.41 -2.27 -20.82
N ILE A 157 5.53 -2.12 -21.80
CA ILE A 157 4.76 -0.88 -21.95
C ILE A 157 3.78 -0.77 -20.80
N HIS A 158 3.86 0.33 -20.04
CA HIS A 158 2.96 0.55 -18.92
C HIS A 158 1.53 0.83 -19.40
N PRO A 159 0.50 0.08 -18.96
CA PRO A 159 -0.85 0.13 -19.54
C PRO A 159 -1.57 1.46 -19.37
N VAL A 160 -1.17 2.28 -18.38
CA VAL A 160 -1.79 3.60 -18.12
C VAL A 160 -1.00 4.73 -18.77
N THR A 161 0.34 4.69 -18.73
CA THR A 161 1.19 5.78 -19.21
C THR A 161 1.70 5.60 -20.63
N GLY A 162 1.64 4.39 -21.20
CA GLY A 162 2.16 4.06 -22.52
C GLY A 162 3.70 4.09 -22.63
N VAL A 163 4.42 4.30 -21.53
CA VAL A 163 5.88 4.36 -21.52
C VAL A 163 6.47 2.98 -21.19
N ARG A 164 7.60 2.62 -21.84
CA ARG A 164 8.34 1.40 -21.50
C ARG A 164 8.95 1.56 -20.12
N LYS A 165 8.56 0.70 -19.17
CA LYS A 165 9.03 0.71 -17.77
C LYS A 165 9.27 -0.69 -17.25
N LEU A 166 10.19 -0.80 -16.29
CA LEU A 166 10.36 -2.03 -15.51
C LEU A 166 9.10 -2.27 -14.66
N HIS A 167 8.48 -3.43 -14.84
CA HIS A 167 7.47 -3.98 -13.95
C HIS A 167 8.19 -4.72 -12.82
N ALA A 168 8.32 -4.06 -11.67
CA ALA A 168 9.17 -4.51 -10.56
C ALA A 168 8.54 -5.66 -9.72
N GLY A 169 7.48 -6.28 -10.21
CA GLY A 169 6.74 -7.35 -9.54
C GLY A 169 5.96 -8.21 -10.50
N ILE A 170 4.95 -8.88 -9.98
CA ILE A 170 3.96 -9.62 -10.78
C ILE A 170 2.56 -9.10 -10.46
N ASP A 171 1.68 -9.07 -11.45
CA ASP A 171 0.27 -8.73 -11.27
C ASP A 171 -0.57 -10.00 -11.22
N ILE A 172 -1.26 -10.21 -10.11
CA ILE A 172 -2.15 -11.34 -9.84
C ILE A 172 -3.59 -10.83 -9.95
N PRO A 173 -4.31 -11.10 -11.04
CA PRO A 173 -5.68 -10.62 -11.23
C PRO A 173 -6.60 -11.29 -10.21
N CYS A 174 -7.35 -10.47 -9.48
CA CYS A 174 -8.30 -10.91 -8.48
C CYS A 174 -9.35 -9.83 -8.24
N SER A 175 -10.56 -10.24 -7.90
CA SER A 175 -11.65 -9.30 -7.58
C SER A 175 -11.31 -8.45 -6.35
N THR A 176 -11.81 -7.22 -6.31
CA THR A 176 -11.71 -6.37 -5.13
C THR A 176 -12.28 -7.07 -3.90
N GLY A 177 -11.54 -7.04 -2.79
CA GLY A 177 -11.93 -7.70 -1.54
C GLY A 177 -11.41 -9.12 -1.37
N THR A 178 -10.70 -9.69 -2.37
CA THR A 178 -10.05 -11.00 -2.26
C THR A 178 -8.99 -10.98 -1.16
N THR A 179 -8.88 -12.08 -0.42
CA THR A 179 -7.94 -12.19 0.69
C THR A 179 -6.50 -12.23 0.21
N ILE A 180 -5.66 -11.38 0.79
CA ILE A 180 -4.21 -11.36 0.61
C ILE A 180 -3.57 -11.84 1.91
N VAL A 181 -2.62 -12.76 1.81
CA VAL A 181 -1.88 -13.33 2.93
C VAL A 181 -0.40 -12.96 2.86
N ALA A 182 0.27 -12.92 4.01
CA ALA A 182 1.71 -12.73 4.08
C ALA A 182 2.42 -13.93 3.45
N ALA A 183 3.30 -13.67 2.47
CA ALA A 183 4.05 -14.71 1.78
C ALA A 183 5.04 -15.45 2.69
N ALA A 184 5.48 -14.82 3.77
CA ALA A 184 6.28 -15.42 4.83
C ALA A 184 6.08 -14.67 6.15
N SER A 185 6.55 -15.25 7.26
CA SER A 185 6.60 -14.57 8.56
C SER A 185 7.53 -13.37 8.51
N GLY A 186 7.19 -12.29 9.22
CA GLY A 186 8.02 -11.09 9.23
C GLY A 186 7.43 -9.94 10.04
N THR A 187 7.98 -8.74 9.82
CA THR A 187 7.51 -7.50 10.44
C THR A 187 7.07 -6.53 9.34
N VAL A 188 5.90 -5.94 9.48
CA VAL A 188 5.43 -4.87 8.62
C VAL A 188 6.29 -3.63 8.85
N VAL A 189 7.15 -3.30 7.89
CA VAL A 189 8.06 -2.15 8.00
C VAL A 189 7.44 -0.87 7.47
N ASP A 190 6.44 -1.00 6.59
CA ASP A 190 5.70 0.16 6.06
C ASP A 190 4.28 -0.26 5.67
N ALA A 191 3.31 0.63 5.93
CA ALA A 191 1.91 0.45 5.57
C ALA A 191 1.27 1.82 5.38
N GLY A 192 0.66 2.06 4.22
CA GLY A 192 0.13 3.37 3.91
C GLY A 192 -0.62 3.45 2.60
N TYR A 193 -0.78 4.68 2.13
CA TYR A 193 -1.38 5.01 0.84
C TYR A 193 -0.55 6.07 0.13
N ASN A 194 -0.33 5.89 -1.16
CA ASN A 194 0.10 6.95 -2.08
C ASN A 194 -0.64 6.85 -3.42
N ALA A 195 -0.56 7.91 -4.23
CA ALA A 195 -1.31 7.99 -5.48
C ALA A 195 -0.88 6.94 -6.52
N TYR A 196 0.36 6.46 -6.46
CA TYR A 196 0.90 5.46 -7.38
C TYR A 196 0.56 4.03 -6.94
N ASN A 197 0.94 3.67 -5.71
CA ASN A 197 0.78 2.31 -5.17
C ASN A 197 -0.62 2.01 -4.62
N GLY A 198 -1.47 3.04 -4.45
CA GLY A 198 -2.71 2.89 -3.69
C GLY A 198 -2.45 2.57 -2.21
N ASN A 199 -3.30 1.79 -1.58
CA ASN A 199 -3.01 1.22 -0.27
C ASN A 199 -1.98 0.10 -0.44
N TYR A 200 -0.93 0.14 0.35
CA TYR A 200 0.18 -0.80 0.25
C TYR A 200 0.71 -1.26 1.62
N LEU A 201 1.32 -2.43 1.62
CA LEU A 201 2.07 -3.01 2.73
C LEU A 201 3.47 -3.41 2.26
N LYS A 202 4.48 -3.22 3.13
CA LYS A 202 5.82 -3.76 2.99
C LYS A 202 6.15 -4.60 4.22
N ILE A 203 6.58 -5.84 4.01
CA ILE A 203 6.98 -6.77 5.07
C ILE A 203 8.44 -7.13 4.89
N SER A 204 9.22 -6.97 5.97
CA SER A 204 10.60 -7.48 6.05
C SER A 204 10.58 -8.87 6.67
N HIS A 205 11.22 -9.83 5.98
CA HIS A 205 11.31 -11.23 6.39
C HIS A 205 12.68 -11.58 6.99
N GLY A 206 13.55 -10.56 7.13
CA GLY A 206 14.95 -10.76 7.54
C GLY A 206 15.87 -11.10 6.35
N ASN A 207 17.17 -11.15 6.59
CA ASN A 207 18.21 -11.50 5.60
C ASN A 207 18.13 -10.70 4.29
N GLY A 208 17.69 -9.44 4.35
CA GLY A 208 17.51 -8.55 3.19
C GLY A 208 16.35 -8.94 2.26
N LEU A 209 15.45 -9.84 2.69
CA LEU A 209 14.26 -10.21 1.93
C LEU A 209 13.06 -9.38 2.38
N GLU A 210 12.39 -8.74 1.43
CA GLU A 210 11.17 -7.96 1.65
C GLU A 210 10.13 -8.32 0.61
N THR A 211 8.84 -8.26 1.00
CA THR A 211 7.71 -8.35 0.08
C THR A 211 6.85 -7.11 0.17
N MET A 212 6.24 -6.72 -0.96
CA MET A 212 5.31 -5.60 -1.01
C MET A 212 4.00 -6.04 -1.67
N TYR A 213 2.90 -5.51 -1.16
CA TYR A 213 1.52 -5.82 -1.57
C TYR A 213 0.84 -4.49 -1.88
N LEU A 214 0.59 -4.21 -3.16
CA LEU A 214 0.10 -2.92 -3.61
C LEU A 214 -1.32 -3.01 -4.16
N HIS A 215 -1.94 -1.85 -4.34
CA HIS A 215 -3.28 -1.65 -4.89
C HIS A 215 -4.41 -2.23 -4.04
N CYS A 216 -4.16 -2.44 -2.74
CA CYS A 216 -5.11 -3.02 -1.80
C CYS A 216 -6.37 -2.14 -1.63
N SER A 217 -7.54 -2.76 -1.45
CA SER A 217 -8.74 -2.03 -1.04
C SER A 217 -8.74 -1.73 0.46
N LYS A 218 -8.14 -2.63 1.26
CA LYS A 218 -8.08 -2.49 2.72
C LYS A 218 -6.82 -3.14 3.27
N LEU A 219 -6.15 -2.46 4.20
CA LEU A 219 -5.08 -3.02 5.01
C LEU A 219 -5.67 -3.53 6.33
N LEU A 220 -5.23 -4.70 6.78
CA LEU A 220 -5.71 -5.36 8.02
C LEU A 220 -4.64 -5.38 9.11
N VAL A 221 -3.43 -4.95 8.77
CA VAL A 221 -2.28 -4.82 9.67
C VAL A 221 -1.64 -3.43 9.46
N SER A 222 -0.89 -2.96 10.43
CA SER A 222 -0.21 -1.65 10.42
C SER A 222 1.30 -1.81 10.54
N SER A 223 2.04 -0.74 10.24
CA SER A 223 3.49 -0.68 10.43
C SER A 223 3.86 -1.03 11.87
N GLY A 224 4.93 -1.82 12.03
CA GLY A 224 5.41 -2.39 13.29
C GLY A 224 4.77 -3.74 13.67
N ALA A 225 3.67 -4.16 13.02
CA ALA A 225 3.02 -5.44 13.32
C ALA A 225 3.90 -6.63 12.90
N ARG A 226 3.96 -7.67 13.75
CA ARG A 226 4.51 -8.97 13.39
C ARG A 226 3.42 -9.81 12.73
N VAL A 227 3.77 -10.52 11.66
CA VAL A 227 2.87 -11.37 10.91
C VAL A 227 3.49 -12.76 10.71
N SER A 228 2.64 -13.77 10.69
CA SER A 228 3.03 -15.14 10.33
C SER A 228 2.81 -15.37 8.84
N GLY A 229 3.59 -16.26 8.22
CA GLY A 229 3.32 -16.72 6.85
C GLY A 229 1.91 -17.30 6.74
N GLY A 230 1.18 -16.95 5.67
CA GLY A 230 -0.21 -17.32 5.49
C GLY A 230 -1.24 -16.48 6.28
N GLN A 231 -0.78 -15.59 7.18
CA GLN A 231 -1.70 -14.68 7.89
C GLN A 231 -2.36 -13.71 6.92
N THR A 232 -3.67 -13.50 7.07
CA THR A 232 -4.39 -12.47 6.30
C THR A 232 -3.91 -11.07 6.70
N ILE A 233 -3.42 -10.29 5.72
CA ILE A 233 -2.80 -8.97 5.94
C ILE A 233 -3.54 -7.83 5.22
N ALA A 234 -4.23 -8.14 4.12
CA ALA A 234 -4.93 -7.13 3.33
C ALA A 234 -6.06 -7.74 2.50
N LYS A 235 -6.79 -6.88 1.80
CA LYS A 235 -7.76 -7.22 0.76
C LYS A 235 -7.32 -6.59 -0.56
N SER A 236 -7.37 -7.35 -1.65
CA SER A 236 -7.09 -6.86 -3.00
C SER A 236 -8.01 -5.72 -3.41
N GLY A 237 -7.59 -4.91 -4.35
CA GLY A 237 -8.37 -3.77 -4.82
C GLY A 237 -7.91 -3.22 -6.16
N ALA A 238 -8.28 -1.97 -6.39
CA ALA A 238 -7.91 -1.18 -7.57
C ALA A 238 -7.59 0.26 -7.14
N THR A 239 -6.87 0.43 -6.01
CA THR A 239 -6.48 1.75 -5.53
C THR A 239 -5.13 2.18 -6.13
N GLY A 240 -4.92 3.50 -6.30
CA GLY A 240 -3.71 4.03 -6.93
C GLY A 240 -3.78 4.03 -8.45
N MET A 241 -2.59 3.96 -9.12
CA MET A 241 -2.48 4.04 -10.57
C MET A 241 -2.60 2.66 -11.22
N VAL A 242 -3.83 2.20 -11.44
CA VAL A 242 -4.14 0.87 -11.99
C VAL A 242 -5.20 0.92 -13.07
N SER A 243 -5.22 -0.08 -13.96
CA SER A 243 -6.25 -0.26 -14.99
C SER A 243 -7.40 -1.18 -14.55
N GLY A 244 -7.24 -1.91 -13.45
CA GLY A 244 -8.24 -2.86 -12.94
C GLY A 244 -7.84 -3.49 -11.61
N ALA A 245 -8.73 -4.29 -11.03
CA ALA A 245 -8.51 -4.94 -9.74
C ALA A 245 -7.48 -6.07 -9.85
N HIS A 246 -6.43 -6.01 -9.04
CA HIS A 246 -5.37 -7.02 -8.94
C HIS A 246 -4.56 -6.83 -7.66
N LEU A 247 -3.71 -7.79 -7.32
CA LEU A 247 -2.58 -7.59 -6.43
C LEU A 247 -1.32 -7.40 -7.27
N HIS A 248 -0.63 -6.28 -7.12
CA HIS A 248 0.75 -6.13 -7.57
C HIS A 248 1.67 -6.59 -6.45
N PHE A 249 2.34 -7.73 -6.67
CA PHE A 249 3.21 -8.38 -5.69
C PHE A 249 4.68 -8.21 -6.08
N VAL A 250 5.46 -7.67 -5.15
CA VAL A 250 6.87 -7.33 -5.36
C VAL A 250 7.74 -8.08 -4.36
N VAL A 251 8.89 -8.53 -4.82
CA VAL A 251 9.96 -9.09 -3.97
C VAL A 251 11.22 -8.23 -4.12
N LYS A 252 11.83 -7.91 -2.99
CA LYS A 252 13.15 -7.25 -2.94
C LYS A 252 14.14 -8.14 -2.20
N LYS A 253 15.34 -8.22 -2.71
CA LYS A 253 16.48 -8.90 -2.07
C LYS A 253 17.66 -7.95 -1.98
N ASN A 254 18.11 -7.68 -0.76
CA ASN A 254 19.21 -6.75 -0.46
C ASN A 254 19.01 -5.37 -1.11
N GLY A 255 17.76 -4.84 -1.03
CA GLY A 255 17.38 -3.56 -1.59
C GLY A 255 17.04 -3.56 -3.09
N ASN A 256 17.36 -4.61 -3.85
CA ASN A 256 17.09 -4.71 -5.29
C ASN A 256 15.75 -5.40 -5.57
N TYR A 257 15.03 -4.95 -6.59
CA TYR A 257 13.86 -5.64 -7.09
C TYR A 257 14.27 -6.89 -7.84
N VAL A 258 13.63 -8.01 -7.55
CA VAL A 258 13.92 -9.31 -8.15
C VAL A 258 12.63 -9.95 -8.67
N ASN A 259 12.74 -10.87 -9.63
CA ASN A 259 11.56 -11.56 -10.14
C ASN A 259 10.90 -12.40 -9.04
N PRO A 260 9.65 -12.09 -8.64
CA PRO A 260 8.96 -12.83 -7.57
C PRO A 260 8.78 -14.31 -7.86
N GLN A 261 8.66 -14.71 -9.14
CA GLN A 261 8.50 -16.11 -9.54
C GLN A 261 9.69 -17.01 -9.16
N ASN A 262 10.86 -16.43 -8.91
CA ASN A 262 12.02 -17.18 -8.45
C ASN A 262 11.99 -17.47 -6.94
N TYR A 263 11.00 -16.95 -6.21
CA TYR A 263 10.87 -17.05 -4.76
C TYR A 263 9.55 -17.71 -4.32
N LEU A 264 8.57 -17.83 -5.22
CA LEU A 264 7.24 -18.41 -5.00
C LEU A 264 7.17 -19.92 -5.24
#